data_f7e4a68b2d72808a8305214f01ea8719
#
_entry.id   f7e4a68b2d72808a8305214f01ea8719
#
_cell.length_a   1.000
_cell.length_b   1.000
_cell.length_c   1.000
_cell.angle_alpha   90.00
_cell.angle_beta   90.00
_cell.angle_gamma   90.00
#
_symmetry.space_group_name_H-M   'P 1'
#
loop_
_entity.id
_entity.type
_entity.pdbx_description
1 polymer ?
#
loop_
_entity_poly.entity_id
_entity_poly.type
_entity_poly.pdbx_seq_one_letter_code
_entity_poly.pdbx_strand_id
1 'polypeptide(L)'
;KKIPIHKTKRITPQIISKFEEQYTKANKRLFLLDYDGTLVPFNKNHKKALPTQTVLNVLSDLNQDPKNKVIIISGRPPEFLDQIFKDLNLTMIAEHGHFEKEPDTEWIEKNASSSNWMNHVYPILQQFTDNTPGTFIEKKRNSLVWHYRKTDPELGLIKSEELKTVLASMLSNDISLMDGDKIIEVTTSTTNKGIASYDHYSKEPYDFVFVAGDDVTDENMFTQLPVDVISIKVGNKKSAAKHSVSAPQELVEVLKQFKR
;
A
#
# COMPACT_ATOMS: atom_id res chain seq x y z
N LYS A 1 10.75 -18.29 -2.52
CA LYS A 1 10.65 -18.59 -1.06
C LYS A 1 9.95 -17.39 -0.42
N LYS A 2 8.83 -17.61 0.29
CA LYS A 2 8.19 -16.52 1.05
C LYS A 2 9.13 -16.03 2.14
N ILE A 3 9.37 -14.73 2.22
CA ILE A 3 10.13 -14.11 3.30
C ILE A 3 9.31 -14.26 4.59
N PRO A 4 9.85 -14.85 5.66
CA PRO A 4 9.09 -15.07 6.88
C PRO A 4 8.80 -13.75 7.60
N ILE A 5 7.58 -13.62 8.13
CA ILE A 5 7.21 -12.51 9.01
C ILE A 5 7.94 -12.69 10.35
N HIS A 6 8.68 -11.68 10.78
CA HIS A 6 9.48 -11.72 12.00
C HIS A 6 9.40 -10.38 12.77
N LYS A 7 10.00 -10.32 13.94
CA LYS A 7 10.19 -9.06 14.66
C LYS A 7 11.29 -8.27 13.94
N THR A 8 10.94 -7.10 13.43
CA THR A 8 11.87 -6.22 12.71
C THR A 8 12.97 -5.65 13.60
N LYS A 9 14.10 -5.31 13.00
CA LYS A 9 15.20 -4.61 13.68
C LYS A 9 14.91 -3.11 13.67
N ARG A 10 14.84 -2.52 14.89
CA ARG A 10 14.66 -1.07 14.99
C ARG A 10 15.85 -0.34 14.36
N ILE A 11 15.57 0.73 13.62
CA ILE A 11 16.59 1.59 13.04
C ILE A 11 17.39 2.28 14.17
N THR A 12 18.71 2.30 13.99
CA THR A 12 19.67 2.98 14.85
C THR A 12 20.47 3.99 14.03
N PRO A 13 21.16 4.97 14.67
CA PRO A 13 22.05 5.90 13.95
C PRO A 13 23.09 5.19 13.08
N GLN A 14 23.62 4.07 13.54
CA GLN A 14 24.60 3.27 12.80
C GLN A 14 23.99 2.64 11.52
N ILE A 15 22.74 2.20 11.60
CA ILE A 15 22.02 1.67 10.43
C ILE A 15 21.75 2.81 9.43
N ILE A 16 21.34 3.98 9.91
CA ILE A 16 21.13 5.17 9.06
C ILE A 16 22.42 5.52 8.33
N SER A 17 23.55 5.59 9.02
CA SER A 17 24.84 5.88 8.38
C SER A 17 25.20 4.89 7.27
N LYS A 18 24.88 3.61 7.43
CA LYS A 18 25.03 2.60 6.36
C LYS A 18 24.11 2.87 5.16
N PHE A 19 22.88 3.28 5.41
CA PHE A 19 21.97 3.64 4.32
C PHE A 19 22.44 4.87 3.56
N GLU A 20 22.95 5.89 4.27
CA GLU A 20 23.53 7.09 3.66
C GLU A 20 24.75 6.74 2.79
N GLU A 21 25.61 5.86 3.27
CA GLU A 21 26.76 5.40 2.49
C GLU A 21 26.32 4.66 1.21
N GLN A 22 25.34 3.75 1.31
CA GLN A 22 24.77 3.05 0.15
C GLN A 22 24.11 4.03 -0.82
N TYR A 23 23.37 5.00 -0.31
CA TYR A 23 22.72 6.04 -1.11
C TYR A 23 23.75 6.86 -1.89
N THR A 24 24.80 7.31 -1.23
CA THR A 24 25.83 8.15 -1.85
C THR A 24 26.57 7.43 -2.97
N LYS A 25 26.84 6.13 -2.79
CA LYS A 25 27.55 5.30 -3.78
C LYS A 25 26.68 4.90 -4.97
N ALA A 26 25.36 4.93 -4.80
CA ALA A 26 24.43 4.46 -5.81
C ALA A 26 24.27 5.46 -6.98
N ASN A 27 24.12 4.91 -8.18
CA ASN A 27 23.89 5.67 -9.40
C ASN A 27 22.42 5.75 -9.82
N LYS A 28 21.63 4.70 -9.49
CA LYS A 28 20.20 4.65 -9.74
C LYS A 28 19.48 4.19 -8.48
N ARG A 29 18.57 5.03 -7.99
CA ARG A 29 17.92 4.82 -6.70
C ARG A 29 16.40 4.81 -6.87
N LEU A 30 15.74 3.86 -6.20
CA LEU A 30 14.30 3.71 -6.19
C LEU A 30 13.76 3.86 -4.77
N PHE A 31 12.79 4.73 -4.60
CA PHE A 31 12.01 4.89 -3.37
C PHE A 31 10.56 4.48 -3.65
N LEU A 32 10.07 3.52 -2.88
CA LEU A 32 8.68 3.04 -2.91
C LEU A 32 8.07 3.32 -1.55
N LEU A 33 7.22 4.33 -1.47
CA LEU A 33 6.72 4.87 -0.21
C LEU A 33 5.19 4.78 -0.17
N ASP A 34 4.67 4.03 0.81
CA ASP A 34 3.26 4.11 1.17
C ASP A 34 2.95 5.48 1.79
N TYR A 35 1.68 5.86 1.81
CA TYR A 35 1.22 7.17 2.26
C TYR A 35 0.60 7.15 3.66
N ASP A 36 -0.61 6.58 3.80
CA ASP A 36 -1.36 6.56 5.07
C ASP A 36 -0.68 5.67 6.10
N GLY A 37 -0.40 6.21 7.28
CA GLY A 37 0.31 5.49 8.34
C GLY A 37 1.82 5.36 8.13
N THR A 38 2.34 5.80 6.98
CA THR A 38 3.75 5.70 6.58
C THR A 38 4.41 7.06 6.46
N LEU A 39 3.94 7.94 5.59
CA LEU A 39 4.41 9.33 5.46
C LEU A 39 3.62 10.30 6.34
N VAL A 40 2.37 9.99 6.61
CA VAL A 40 1.48 10.74 7.49
C VAL A 40 0.85 9.79 8.51
N PRO A 41 0.52 10.26 9.72
CA PRO A 41 -0.18 9.44 10.70
C PRO A 41 -1.52 8.93 10.14
N PHE A 42 -1.85 7.68 10.48
CA PHE A 42 -3.16 7.14 10.16
C PHE A 42 -4.27 8.02 10.78
N ASN A 43 -5.28 8.34 9.99
CA ASN A 43 -6.43 9.11 10.43
C ASN A 43 -7.73 8.39 10.04
N LYS A 44 -8.61 8.14 11.01
CA LYS A 44 -9.93 7.53 10.76
C LYS A 44 -10.77 8.35 9.77
N ASN A 45 -10.63 9.68 9.80
CA ASN A 45 -11.17 10.55 8.79
C ASN A 45 -10.13 10.73 7.67
N HIS A 46 -10.28 9.93 6.64
CA HIS A 46 -9.36 9.91 5.50
C HIS A 46 -9.12 11.28 4.86
N LYS A 47 -10.11 12.18 4.89
CA LYS A 47 -9.97 13.54 4.34
C LYS A 47 -9.02 14.43 5.14
N LYS A 48 -8.76 14.07 6.40
CA LYS A 48 -7.86 14.82 7.30
C LYS A 48 -6.40 14.31 7.28
N ALA A 49 -6.12 13.20 6.62
CA ALA A 49 -4.77 12.69 6.48
C ALA A 49 -4.04 13.43 5.35
N LEU A 50 -3.71 14.70 5.61
CA LEU A 50 -3.00 15.57 4.66
C LEU A 50 -1.50 15.59 4.98
N PRO A 51 -0.63 15.70 3.96
CA PRO A 51 0.81 15.80 4.17
C PRO A 51 1.17 17.15 4.81
N THR A 52 2.11 17.12 5.74
CA THR A 52 2.71 18.34 6.28
C THR A 52 3.66 18.95 5.24
N GLN A 53 3.96 20.24 5.39
CA GLN A 53 4.96 20.89 4.53
C GLN A 53 6.32 20.20 4.61
N THR A 54 6.68 19.65 5.77
CA THR A 54 7.92 18.88 5.96
C THR A 54 7.93 17.64 5.06
N VAL A 55 6.83 16.88 4.98
CA VAL A 55 6.72 15.71 4.10
C VAL A 55 6.85 16.12 2.64
N LEU A 56 6.15 17.17 2.22
CA LEU A 56 6.21 17.68 0.85
C LEU A 56 7.63 18.13 0.47
N ASN A 57 8.32 18.83 1.37
CA ASN A 57 9.69 19.28 1.14
C ASN A 57 10.66 18.09 1.00
N VAL A 58 10.56 17.09 1.86
CA VAL A 58 11.41 15.90 1.78
C VAL A 58 11.20 15.13 0.48
N LEU A 59 9.95 14.96 0.05
CA LEU A 59 9.63 14.31 -1.22
C LEU A 59 10.14 15.13 -2.41
N SER A 60 9.99 16.45 -2.36
CA SER A 60 10.53 17.36 -3.37
C SER A 60 12.04 17.25 -3.48
N ASP A 61 12.75 17.32 -2.35
CA ASP A 61 14.22 17.26 -2.32
C ASP A 61 14.72 15.91 -2.89
N LEU A 62 14.08 14.79 -2.51
CA LEU A 62 14.43 13.48 -3.06
C LEU A 62 14.17 13.42 -4.58
N ASN A 63 13.05 13.95 -5.03
CA ASN A 63 12.63 13.87 -6.42
C ASN A 63 13.44 14.79 -7.36
N GLN A 64 14.07 15.83 -6.82
CA GLN A 64 14.95 16.73 -7.60
C GLN A 64 16.29 16.09 -7.99
N ASP A 65 16.73 15.05 -7.30
CA ASP A 65 17.93 14.33 -7.69
C ASP A 65 17.62 13.39 -8.88
N PRO A 66 18.22 13.61 -10.06
CA PRO A 66 17.93 12.82 -11.26
C PRO A 66 18.33 11.34 -11.14
N LYS A 67 19.12 10.97 -10.14
CA LYS A 67 19.43 9.57 -9.83
C LYS A 67 18.30 8.87 -9.07
N ASN A 68 17.34 9.63 -8.51
CA ASN A 68 16.25 9.11 -7.70
C ASN A 68 14.99 8.95 -8.54
N LYS A 69 14.35 7.80 -8.43
CA LYS A 69 12.96 7.56 -8.79
C LYS A 69 12.15 7.47 -7.50
N VAL A 70 11.27 8.44 -7.27
CA VAL A 70 10.40 8.45 -6.08
C VAL A 70 8.98 8.09 -6.49
N ILE A 71 8.45 7.03 -5.90
CA ILE A 71 7.11 6.50 -6.17
C ILE A 71 6.29 6.51 -4.89
N ILE A 72 5.17 7.19 -4.92
CA ILE A 72 4.11 7.05 -3.91
C ILE A 72 3.19 5.92 -4.33
N ILE A 73 3.01 4.93 -3.45
CA ILE A 73 2.14 3.78 -3.69
C ILE A 73 1.08 3.68 -2.59
N SER A 74 -0.19 3.81 -2.94
CA SER A 74 -1.28 4.00 -1.98
C SER A 74 -2.54 3.25 -2.38
N GLY A 75 -3.38 2.96 -1.38
CA GLY A 75 -4.76 2.53 -1.60
C GLY A 75 -5.72 3.67 -1.95
N ARG A 76 -5.25 4.92 -1.86
CA ARG A 76 -6.06 6.11 -2.19
C ARG A 76 -6.39 6.17 -3.68
N PRO A 77 -7.53 6.79 -4.04
CA PRO A 77 -7.88 7.00 -5.45
C PRO A 77 -6.99 8.06 -6.11
N PRO A 78 -6.86 8.03 -7.45
CA PRO A 78 -6.10 9.00 -8.23
C PRO A 78 -6.37 10.45 -7.88
N GLU A 79 -7.63 10.82 -7.74
CA GLU A 79 -8.09 12.19 -7.49
C GLU A 79 -7.55 12.74 -6.16
N PHE A 80 -7.43 11.88 -5.14
CA PHE A 80 -6.87 12.26 -3.85
C PHE A 80 -5.36 12.53 -3.96
N LEU A 81 -4.63 11.63 -4.63
CA LEU A 81 -3.19 11.78 -4.81
C LEU A 81 -2.84 13.02 -5.66
N ASP A 82 -3.60 13.28 -6.72
CA ASP A 82 -3.44 14.50 -7.50
C ASP A 82 -3.65 15.77 -6.66
N GLN A 83 -4.65 15.75 -5.77
CA GLN A 83 -4.93 16.91 -4.92
C GLN A 83 -3.80 17.22 -3.94
N ILE A 84 -3.25 16.18 -3.29
CA ILE A 84 -2.25 16.38 -2.22
C ILE A 84 -0.83 16.55 -2.74
N PHE A 85 -0.52 16.04 -3.93
CA PHE A 85 0.81 16.10 -4.54
C PHE A 85 0.86 16.94 -5.84
N LYS A 86 -0.15 17.80 -6.06
CA LYS A 86 -0.29 18.62 -7.27
C LYS A 86 0.96 19.44 -7.65
N ASP A 87 1.73 19.85 -6.65
CA ASP A 87 2.92 20.68 -6.83
C ASP A 87 4.22 19.84 -6.91
N LEU A 88 4.09 18.51 -6.84
CA LEU A 88 5.19 17.56 -6.94
C LEU A 88 4.98 16.67 -8.17
N ASN A 89 5.95 16.67 -9.05
CA ASN A 89 5.91 15.85 -10.27
C ASN A 89 6.45 14.44 -9.98
N LEU A 90 5.70 13.67 -9.19
CA LEU A 90 6.05 12.33 -8.73
C LEU A 90 5.46 11.24 -9.61
N THR A 91 6.09 10.08 -9.64
CA THR A 91 5.41 8.84 -10.03
C THR A 91 4.46 8.44 -8.90
N MET A 92 3.22 8.13 -9.24
CA MET A 92 2.20 7.75 -8.29
C MET A 92 1.48 6.48 -8.73
N ILE A 93 1.20 5.60 -7.76
CA ILE A 93 0.43 4.37 -7.93
C ILE A 93 -0.75 4.44 -6.97
N ALA A 94 -1.96 4.40 -7.53
CA ALA A 94 -3.22 4.53 -6.79
C ALA A 94 -3.99 3.20 -6.72
N GLU A 95 -4.92 3.11 -5.79
CA GLU A 95 -5.80 1.94 -5.60
C GLU A 95 -5.02 0.61 -5.60
N HIS A 96 -3.93 0.57 -4.81
CA HIS A 96 -3.08 -0.62 -4.63
C HIS A 96 -2.45 -1.18 -5.92
N GLY A 97 -2.27 -0.37 -6.97
CA GLY A 97 -1.66 -0.78 -8.23
C GLY A 97 -2.59 -0.75 -9.43
N HIS A 98 -3.87 -0.38 -9.25
CA HIS A 98 -4.82 -0.32 -10.37
C HIS A 98 -4.59 0.88 -11.29
N PHE A 99 -4.06 1.97 -10.77
CA PHE A 99 -3.76 3.18 -11.54
C PHE A 99 -2.32 3.60 -11.32
N GLU A 100 -1.71 4.08 -12.40
CA GLU A 100 -0.33 4.56 -12.39
C GLU A 100 -0.24 5.88 -13.15
N LYS A 101 0.56 6.80 -12.62
CA LYS A 101 0.86 8.09 -13.25
C LYS A 101 2.36 8.35 -13.17
N GLU A 102 2.98 8.53 -14.30
CA GLU A 102 4.35 9.02 -14.40
C GLU A 102 4.37 10.56 -14.40
N PRO A 103 5.52 11.21 -14.11
CA PRO A 103 5.66 12.64 -14.25
C PRO A 103 5.19 13.14 -15.61
N ASP A 104 4.46 14.26 -15.62
CA ASP A 104 3.94 14.91 -16.82
C ASP A 104 3.00 14.07 -17.70
N THR A 105 2.39 13.01 -17.13
CA THR A 105 1.43 12.16 -17.84
C THR A 105 0.07 12.11 -17.14
N GLU A 106 -0.92 11.55 -17.81
CA GLU A 106 -2.22 11.23 -17.23
C GLU A 106 -2.20 9.88 -16.51
N TRP A 107 -3.21 9.64 -15.67
CA TRP A 107 -3.42 8.35 -15.04
C TRP A 107 -3.73 7.26 -16.07
N ILE A 108 -3.06 6.13 -15.94
CA ILE A 108 -3.30 4.93 -16.75
C ILE A 108 -3.87 3.85 -15.85
N GLU A 109 -5.00 3.28 -16.23
CA GLU A 109 -5.55 2.10 -15.57
C GLU A 109 -4.76 0.86 -16.00
N LYS A 110 -4.18 0.19 -15.01
CA LYS A 110 -3.42 -1.04 -15.20
C LYS A 110 -4.37 -2.24 -15.01
N ASN A 111 -4.29 -3.21 -15.93
CA ASN A 111 -5.07 -4.43 -15.84
C ASN A 111 -6.59 -4.14 -15.66
N ALA A 112 -7.15 -3.34 -16.56
CA ALA A 112 -8.60 -3.14 -16.63
C ALA A 112 -9.28 -4.52 -16.80
N SER A 113 -9.42 -5.24 -15.68
CA SER A 113 -10.19 -6.47 -15.65
C SER A 113 -11.65 -6.12 -15.89
N SER A 114 -12.31 -6.91 -16.71
CA SER A 114 -13.75 -6.74 -16.87
C SER A 114 -14.39 -6.74 -15.48
N SER A 115 -15.10 -5.69 -15.12
CA SER A 115 -15.85 -5.59 -13.86
C SER A 115 -16.95 -6.65 -13.72
N ASN A 116 -16.95 -7.61 -14.61
CA ASN A 116 -17.96 -8.67 -14.71
C ASN A 116 -18.01 -9.55 -13.44
N TRP A 117 -16.88 -9.76 -12.77
CA TRP A 117 -16.84 -10.49 -11.50
C TRP A 117 -17.69 -9.83 -10.41
N MET A 118 -17.76 -8.49 -10.38
CA MET A 118 -18.59 -7.78 -9.41
C MET A 118 -20.06 -8.10 -9.58
N ASN A 119 -20.52 -8.30 -10.81
CA ASN A 119 -21.92 -8.66 -11.09
C ASN A 119 -22.26 -10.06 -10.57
N HIS A 120 -21.28 -10.94 -10.41
CA HIS A 120 -21.47 -12.26 -9.82
C HIS A 120 -21.34 -12.24 -8.28
N VAL A 121 -20.46 -11.43 -7.74
CA VAL A 121 -20.22 -11.35 -6.28
C VAL A 121 -21.26 -10.48 -5.58
N TYR A 122 -21.67 -9.37 -6.16
CA TYR A 122 -22.58 -8.43 -5.52
C TYR A 122 -23.91 -9.06 -5.04
N PRO A 123 -24.61 -9.91 -5.82
CA PRO A 123 -25.83 -10.57 -5.36
C PRO A 123 -25.62 -11.44 -4.12
N ILE A 124 -24.46 -12.07 -3.98
CA ILE A 124 -24.11 -12.89 -2.81
C ILE A 124 -23.97 -11.99 -1.58
N LEU A 125 -23.19 -10.92 -1.71
CA LEU A 125 -23.03 -9.93 -0.63
C LEU A 125 -24.37 -9.32 -0.24
N GLN A 126 -25.25 -9.07 -1.21
CA GLN A 126 -26.59 -8.55 -0.96
C GLN A 126 -27.44 -9.53 -0.16
N GLN A 127 -27.42 -10.81 -0.50
CA GLN A 127 -28.13 -11.85 0.23
C GLN A 127 -27.66 -11.93 1.69
N PHE A 128 -26.35 -11.85 1.94
CA PHE A 128 -25.81 -11.81 3.30
C PHE A 128 -26.21 -10.53 4.04
N THR A 129 -26.21 -9.40 3.34
CA THR A 129 -26.62 -8.10 3.91
C THR A 129 -28.09 -8.12 4.32
N ASP A 130 -28.98 -8.64 3.47
CA ASP A 130 -30.42 -8.71 3.73
C ASP A 130 -30.73 -9.62 4.94
N ASN A 131 -29.90 -10.63 5.19
CA ASN A 131 -30.07 -11.59 6.29
C ASN A 131 -29.25 -11.25 7.55
N THR A 132 -28.49 -10.15 7.56
CA THR A 132 -27.62 -9.78 8.68
C THR A 132 -27.79 -8.29 9.01
N PRO A 133 -28.68 -7.93 9.94
CA PRO A 133 -28.93 -6.55 10.31
C PRO A 133 -27.64 -5.83 10.77
N GLY A 134 -27.47 -4.57 10.36
CA GLY A 134 -26.29 -3.75 10.68
C GLY A 134 -25.11 -3.91 9.72
N THR A 135 -25.26 -4.72 8.67
CA THR A 135 -24.28 -4.85 7.60
C THR A 135 -24.65 -3.98 6.40
N PHE A 136 -23.65 -3.66 5.58
CA PHE A 136 -23.85 -2.96 4.32
C PHE A 136 -22.73 -3.24 3.35
N ILE A 137 -22.97 -3.01 2.06
CA ILE A 137 -22.00 -3.17 0.99
C ILE A 137 -21.51 -1.78 0.56
N GLU A 138 -20.19 -1.63 0.50
CA GLU A 138 -19.54 -0.50 -0.13
C GLU A 138 -19.01 -0.97 -1.50
N LYS A 139 -19.47 -0.33 -2.57
CA LYS A 139 -18.96 -0.58 -3.90
C LYS A 139 -17.89 0.47 -4.24
N LYS A 140 -16.66 0.03 -4.40
CA LYS A 140 -15.55 0.83 -4.91
C LYS A 140 -15.36 0.54 -6.40
N ARG A 141 -14.45 1.29 -7.04
CA ARG A 141 -14.14 1.10 -8.47
C ARG A 141 -13.66 -0.32 -8.79
N ASN A 142 -12.76 -0.85 -7.98
CA ASN A 142 -12.09 -2.14 -8.20
C ASN A 142 -12.28 -3.14 -7.05
N SER A 143 -13.20 -2.88 -6.13
CA SER A 143 -13.52 -3.81 -5.04
C SER A 143 -14.95 -3.66 -4.54
N LEU A 144 -15.42 -4.73 -3.86
CA LEU A 144 -16.65 -4.76 -3.10
C LEU A 144 -16.30 -5.04 -1.65
N VAL A 145 -16.80 -4.23 -0.72
CA VAL A 145 -16.52 -4.38 0.71
C VAL A 145 -17.82 -4.65 1.45
N TRP A 146 -17.87 -5.76 2.16
CA TRP A 146 -18.97 -6.08 3.07
C TRP A 146 -18.58 -5.69 4.49
N HIS A 147 -19.33 -4.74 5.07
CA HIS A 147 -19.11 -4.19 6.41
C HIS A 147 -20.05 -4.82 7.41
N TYR A 148 -19.51 -5.31 8.55
CA TYR A 148 -20.29 -5.94 9.63
C TYR A 148 -19.99 -5.37 11.02
N ARG A 149 -19.38 -4.18 11.10
CA ARG A 149 -19.03 -3.54 12.38
C ARG A 149 -20.25 -3.17 13.23
N LYS A 150 -21.38 -2.87 12.61
CA LYS A 150 -22.61 -2.42 13.28
C LYS A 150 -23.59 -3.55 13.57
N THR A 151 -23.26 -4.79 13.24
CA THR A 151 -24.06 -5.96 13.59
C THR A 151 -23.68 -6.50 14.98
N ASP A 152 -24.51 -7.40 15.53
CA ASP A 152 -24.15 -8.14 16.71
C ASP A 152 -22.78 -8.82 16.53
N PRO A 153 -21.84 -8.73 17.49
CA PRO A 153 -20.46 -9.21 17.29
C PRO A 153 -20.36 -10.72 17.00
N GLU A 154 -21.21 -11.54 17.66
CA GLU A 154 -21.19 -12.98 17.48
C GLU A 154 -21.81 -13.36 16.12
N LEU A 155 -22.97 -12.79 15.81
CA LEU A 155 -23.62 -12.97 14.51
C LEU A 155 -22.72 -12.49 13.37
N GLY A 156 -22.06 -11.34 13.52
CA GLY A 156 -21.15 -10.79 12.53
C GLY A 156 -19.97 -11.71 12.26
N LEU A 157 -19.40 -12.31 13.29
CA LEU A 157 -18.30 -13.28 13.15
C LEU A 157 -18.77 -14.54 12.41
N ILE A 158 -19.90 -15.14 12.82
CA ILE A 158 -20.45 -16.32 12.17
C ILE A 158 -20.74 -16.05 10.69
N LYS A 159 -21.43 -14.96 10.39
CA LYS A 159 -21.78 -14.60 9.02
C LYS A 159 -20.57 -14.24 8.16
N SER A 160 -19.55 -13.66 8.73
CA SER A 160 -18.30 -13.39 8.00
C SER A 160 -17.58 -14.68 7.60
N GLU A 161 -17.53 -15.70 8.47
CA GLU A 161 -16.95 -17.00 8.14
C GLU A 161 -17.78 -17.75 7.08
N GLU A 162 -19.11 -17.74 7.19
CA GLU A 162 -20.00 -18.29 6.17
C GLU A 162 -19.78 -17.62 4.81
N LEU A 163 -19.76 -16.29 4.78
CA LEU A 163 -19.53 -15.50 3.56
C LEU A 163 -18.17 -15.82 2.92
N LYS A 164 -17.11 -15.87 3.71
CA LYS A 164 -15.77 -16.25 3.22
C LYS A 164 -15.76 -17.65 2.60
N THR A 165 -16.44 -18.59 3.22
CA THR A 165 -16.56 -19.97 2.70
C THR A 165 -17.29 -20.01 1.36
N VAL A 166 -18.41 -19.32 1.24
CA VAL A 166 -19.18 -19.23 -0.02
C VAL A 166 -18.34 -18.56 -1.11
N LEU A 167 -17.73 -17.43 -0.81
CA LEU A 167 -16.91 -16.69 -1.80
C LEU A 167 -15.69 -17.52 -2.24
N ALA A 168 -15.00 -18.18 -1.31
CA ALA A 168 -13.84 -19.01 -1.63
C ALA A 168 -14.15 -20.14 -2.61
N SER A 169 -15.39 -20.67 -2.57
CA SER A 169 -15.84 -21.73 -3.50
C SER A 169 -16.20 -21.23 -4.90
N MET A 170 -16.40 -19.92 -5.07
CA MET A 170 -16.93 -19.34 -6.30
C MET A 170 -15.92 -18.46 -7.04
N LEU A 171 -14.90 -17.95 -6.33
CA LEU A 171 -13.95 -17.02 -6.91
C LEU A 171 -12.92 -17.74 -7.77
N SER A 172 -12.67 -17.18 -8.94
CA SER A 172 -11.54 -17.57 -9.79
C SER A 172 -10.21 -17.12 -9.15
N ASN A 173 -9.10 -17.65 -9.65
CA ASN A 173 -7.75 -17.27 -9.18
C ASN A 173 -7.42 -15.79 -9.36
N ASP A 174 -8.20 -15.07 -10.19
CA ASP A 174 -8.02 -13.64 -10.46
C ASP A 174 -8.69 -12.74 -9.41
N ILE A 175 -9.42 -13.33 -8.47
CA ILE A 175 -10.13 -12.61 -7.42
C ILE A 175 -9.54 -12.98 -6.07
N SER A 176 -9.25 -11.99 -5.27
CA SER A 176 -8.73 -12.16 -3.92
C SER A 176 -9.74 -11.68 -2.88
N LEU A 177 -9.71 -12.37 -1.75
CA LEU A 177 -10.55 -12.12 -0.60
C LEU A 177 -9.66 -11.65 0.55
N MET A 178 -9.95 -10.46 1.07
CA MET A 178 -9.19 -9.85 2.16
C MET A 178 -10.08 -9.73 3.40
N ASP A 179 -9.61 -10.29 4.51
CA ASP A 179 -10.27 -10.23 5.81
C ASP A 179 -9.66 -9.07 6.62
N GLY A 180 -10.42 -8.02 6.79
CA GLY A 180 -10.00 -6.84 7.54
C GLY A 180 -10.70 -6.67 8.88
N ASP A 181 -10.52 -5.54 9.54
CA ASP A 181 -11.16 -5.25 10.82
C ASP A 181 -12.66 -4.99 10.65
N LYS A 182 -13.48 -6.04 10.82
CA LYS A 182 -14.93 -6.05 10.64
C LYS A 182 -15.38 -5.73 9.22
N ILE A 183 -14.56 -6.12 8.24
CA ILE A 183 -14.88 -6.05 6.82
C ILE A 183 -14.40 -7.31 6.09
N ILE A 184 -15.08 -7.65 5.01
CA ILE A 184 -14.60 -8.59 3.99
C ILE A 184 -14.52 -7.80 2.69
N GLU A 185 -13.34 -7.70 2.12
CA GLU A 185 -13.12 -7.04 0.83
C GLU A 185 -12.83 -8.08 -0.26
N VAL A 186 -13.54 -7.97 -1.36
CA VAL A 186 -13.32 -8.76 -2.57
C VAL A 186 -12.75 -7.83 -3.63
N THR A 187 -11.59 -8.19 -4.17
CA THR A 187 -10.88 -7.39 -5.19
C THR A 187 -10.19 -8.31 -6.20
N THR A 188 -9.69 -7.75 -7.29
CA THR A 188 -8.90 -8.53 -8.25
C THR A 188 -7.53 -8.86 -7.66
N SER A 189 -7.01 -10.04 -7.97
CA SER A 189 -5.66 -10.48 -7.59
C SER A 189 -4.61 -10.19 -8.67
N THR A 190 -5.01 -9.57 -9.78
CA THR A 190 -4.13 -9.26 -10.92
C THR A 190 -3.12 -8.17 -10.62
N THR A 191 -3.37 -7.36 -9.58
CA THR A 191 -2.43 -6.37 -9.09
C THR A 191 -2.52 -6.20 -7.57
N ASN A 192 -1.43 -5.80 -6.96
CA ASN A 192 -1.31 -5.33 -5.58
C ASN A 192 -0.06 -4.45 -5.47
N LYS A 193 0.18 -3.85 -4.30
CA LYS A 193 1.36 -3.00 -4.09
C LYS A 193 2.69 -3.71 -4.38
N GLY A 194 2.79 -5.01 -4.11
CA GLY A 194 4.00 -5.80 -4.37
C GLY A 194 4.25 -6.01 -5.87
N ILE A 195 3.22 -6.39 -6.62
CA ILE A 195 3.31 -6.56 -8.08
C ILE A 195 3.70 -5.22 -8.72
N ALA A 196 3.00 -4.14 -8.39
CA ALA A 196 3.28 -2.81 -8.93
C ALA A 196 4.71 -2.34 -8.58
N SER A 197 5.17 -2.60 -7.36
CA SER A 197 6.53 -2.28 -6.92
C SER A 197 7.59 -3.07 -7.68
N TYR A 198 7.36 -4.36 -7.89
CA TYR A 198 8.28 -5.22 -8.64
C TYR A 198 8.34 -4.84 -10.12
N ASP A 199 7.22 -4.45 -10.72
CA ASP A 199 7.16 -3.96 -12.09
C ASP A 199 8.07 -2.72 -12.28
N HIS A 200 8.02 -1.78 -11.33
CA HIS A 200 8.92 -0.62 -11.36
C HIS A 200 10.38 -0.97 -11.07
N TYR A 201 10.61 -1.84 -10.09
CA TYR A 201 11.96 -2.32 -9.77
C TYR A 201 12.65 -2.96 -10.97
N SER A 202 11.93 -3.74 -11.77
CA SER A 202 12.50 -4.48 -12.90
C SER A 202 12.72 -3.65 -14.16
N LYS A 203 12.21 -2.40 -14.23
CA LYS A 203 12.39 -1.52 -15.40
C LYS A 203 13.82 -1.01 -15.57
N GLU A 204 14.57 -0.87 -14.47
CA GLU A 204 15.87 -0.24 -14.44
C GLU A 204 16.82 -1.00 -13.49
N PRO A 205 18.15 -0.97 -13.73
CA PRO A 205 19.11 -1.59 -12.84
C PRO A 205 19.39 -0.70 -11.60
N TYR A 206 18.42 -0.65 -10.68
CA TYR A 206 18.59 0.10 -9.44
C TYR A 206 19.64 -0.56 -8.54
N ASP A 207 20.59 0.25 -8.04
CA ASP A 207 21.63 -0.16 -7.11
C ASP A 207 21.41 0.35 -5.68
N PHE A 208 20.29 1.07 -5.47
CA PHE A 208 19.73 1.41 -4.17
C PHE A 208 18.21 1.34 -4.25
N VAL A 209 17.58 0.56 -3.37
CA VAL A 209 16.13 0.45 -3.29
C VAL A 209 15.69 0.59 -1.85
N PHE A 210 14.79 1.54 -1.61
CA PHE A 210 14.22 1.85 -0.30
C PHE A 210 12.69 1.72 -0.37
N VAL A 211 12.11 0.87 0.48
CA VAL A 211 10.67 0.63 0.53
C VAL A 211 10.16 0.77 1.95
N ALA A 212 9.06 1.48 2.14
CA ALA A 212 8.44 1.70 3.44
C ALA A 212 6.92 1.57 3.41
N GLY A 213 6.36 1.00 4.48
CA GLY A 213 4.93 0.80 4.65
C GLY A 213 4.55 0.45 6.09
N ASP A 214 3.26 0.55 6.43
CA ASP A 214 2.75 0.30 7.79
C ASP A 214 1.71 -0.81 7.89
N ASP A 215 1.04 -1.17 6.81
CA ASP A 215 -0.11 -2.07 6.81
C ASP A 215 0.16 -3.42 6.14
N VAL A 216 -0.83 -4.29 6.19
CA VAL A 216 -0.81 -5.65 5.62
C VAL A 216 -0.59 -5.60 4.10
N THR A 217 -1.17 -4.63 3.42
CA THR A 217 -1.00 -4.45 1.96
C THR A 217 0.45 -4.13 1.57
N ASP A 218 1.24 -3.54 2.48
CA ASP A 218 2.64 -3.21 2.25
C ASP A 218 3.56 -4.42 2.41
N GLU A 219 3.12 -5.45 3.14
CA GLU A 219 3.85 -6.73 3.24
C GLU A 219 4.05 -7.37 1.85
N ASN A 220 3.15 -7.09 0.90
CA ASN A 220 3.34 -7.53 -0.48
C ASN A 220 4.59 -6.91 -1.12
N MET A 221 4.91 -5.65 -0.82
CA MET A 221 6.14 -5.01 -1.29
C MET A 221 7.37 -5.67 -0.66
N PHE A 222 7.35 -5.88 0.66
CA PHE A 222 8.47 -6.47 1.40
C PHE A 222 8.78 -7.92 0.99
N THR A 223 7.76 -8.66 0.54
CA THR A 223 7.89 -10.07 0.14
C THR A 223 8.19 -10.29 -1.33
N GLN A 224 7.79 -9.37 -2.20
CA GLN A 224 7.96 -9.49 -3.65
C GLN A 224 9.25 -8.87 -4.16
N LEU A 225 9.75 -7.83 -3.50
CA LEU A 225 11.03 -7.23 -3.83
C LEU A 225 12.20 -8.13 -3.36
N PRO A 226 13.38 -8.00 -3.97
CA PRO A 226 14.56 -8.77 -3.55
C PRO A 226 14.91 -8.57 -2.08
N VAL A 227 15.56 -9.59 -1.50
CA VAL A 227 15.90 -9.61 -0.07
C VAL A 227 16.93 -8.55 0.34
N ASP A 228 17.70 -8.02 -0.59
CA ASP A 228 18.74 -7.03 -0.36
C ASP A 228 18.25 -5.58 -0.33
N VAL A 229 16.99 -5.32 -0.70
CA VAL A 229 16.42 -3.97 -0.61
C VAL A 229 16.34 -3.50 0.85
N ILE A 230 16.40 -2.18 1.07
CA ILE A 230 16.13 -1.56 2.36
C ILE A 230 14.62 -1.50 2.57
N SER A 231 14.11 -2.31 3.49
CA SER A 231 12.68 -2.39 3.79
C SER A 231 12.39 -1.94 5.23
N ILE A 232 11.47 -1.00 5.37
CA ILE A 232 11.14 -0.31 6.63
C ILE A 232 9.66 -0.51 6.95
N LYS A 233 9.38 -1.16 8.07
CA LYS A 233 8.05 -1.19 8.69
C LYS A 233 7.86 0.06 9.53
N VAL A 234 6.78 0.79 9.32
CA VAL A 234 6.32 1.82 10.24
C VAL A 234 5.38 1.18 11.25
N GLY A 235 5.73 1.29 12.54
CA GLY A 235 5.01 0.64 13.64
C GLY A 235 5.69 -0.61 14.19
N ASN A 236 5.04 -1.25 15.17
CA ASN A 236 5.65 -2.30 16.00
C ASN A 236 5.17 -3.73 15.66
N LYS A 237 4.33 -3.88 14.65
CA LYS A 237 3.81 -5.20 14.24
C LYS A 237 4.92 -6.03 13.61
N LYS A 238 4.79 -7.36 13.70
CA LYS A 238 5.64 -8.29 12.95
C LYS A 238 5.51 -8.02 11.44
N SER A 239 6.60 -8.16 10.72
CA SER A 239 6.67 -7.80 9.30
C SER A 239 7.71 -8.65 8.57
N ALA A 240 7.60 -8.72 7.25
CA ALA A 240 8.64 -9.21 6.38
C ALA A 240 9.73 -8.16 6.11
N ALA A 241 9.53 -6.90 6.52
CA ALA A 241 10.55 -5.86 6.44
C ALA A 241 11.74 -6.16 7.37
N LYS A 242 12.93 -5.73 6.98
CA LYS A 242 14.15 -5.92 7.77
C LYS A 242 14.22 -4.99 8.98
N HIS A 243 13.79 -3.76 8.81
CA HIS A 243 13.91 -2.71 9.81
C HIS A 243 12.55 -2.11 10.14
N SER A 244 12.50 -1.37 11.25
CA SER A 244 11.31 -0.64 11.67
C SER A 244 11.63 0.72 12.28
N VAL A 245 10.66 1.61 12.13
CA VAL A 245 10.56 2.88 12.85
C VAL A 245 9.23 2.90 13.60
N SER A 246 9.11 3.70 14.66
CA SER A 246 7.91 3.69 15.52
C SER A 246 6.72 4.42 14.90
N ALA A 247 6.99 5.48 14.13
CA ALA A 247 5.98 6.41 13.63
C ALA A 247 6.40 7.05 12.29
N PRO A 248 5.46 7.62 11.53
CA PRO A 248 5.74 8.32 10.29
C PRO A 248 6.79 9.44 10.43
N GLN A 249 6.77 10.18 11.52
CA GLN A 249 7.75 11.26 11.77
C GLN A 249 9.19 10.73 11.78
N GLU A 250 9.41 9.56 12.36
CA GLU A 250 10.73 8.93 12.39
C GLU A 250 11.18 8.48 10.99
N LEU A 251 10.26 7.97 10.16
CA LEU A 251 10.55 7.68 8.75
C LEU A 251 10.96 8.92 7.99
N VAL A 252 10.24 10.02 8.17
CA VAL A 252 10.54 11.30 7.52
C VAL A 252 11.93 11.80 7.91
N GLU A 253 12.33 11.66 9.19
CA GLU A 253 13.69 12.00 9.63
C GLU A 253 14.76 11.12 8.98
N VAL A 254 14.48 9.84 8.75
CA VAL A 254 15.38 8.95 7.97
C VAL A 254 15.51 9.43 6.54
N LEU A 255 14.39 9.75 5.87
CA LEU A 255 14.40 10.23 4.48
C LEU A 255 15.16 11.55 4.30
N LYS A 256 15.13 12.44 5.32
CA LYS A 256 15.91 13.69 5.31
C LYS A 256 17.42 13.50 5.26
N GLN A 257 17.91 12.32 5.62
CA GLN A 257 19.36 12.03 5.58
C GLN A 257 19.86 11.77 4.16
N PHE A 258 18.98 11.40 3.24
CA PHE A 258 19.32 11.16 1.84
C PHE A 258 19.43 12.49 1.07
N LYS A 259 20.61 13.08 1.09
CA LYS A 259 20.91 14.35 0.42
C LYS A 259 22.03 14.14 -0.61
N ARG A 260 22.09 15.08 -1.58
CA ARG A 260 23.21 15.16 -2.51
C ARG A 260 24.52 15.41 -1.79
#